data_8938c676ea937fac2008a9c618ae1e2b
#
_entry.id   8938c676ea937fac2008a9c618ae1e2b
#
_cell.length_a   1.000
_cell.length_b   1.000
_cell.length_c   1.000
_cell.angle_alpha   90.00
_cell.angle_beta   90.00
_cell.angle_gamma   90.00
#
_symmetry.space_group_name_H-M   'P 1'
#
loop_
_entity.id
_entity.type
_entity.pdbx_description
1 polymer ?
#
loop_
_entity_poly.entity_id
_entity_poly.type
_entity_poly.pdbx_seq_one_letter_code
_entity_poly.pdbx_strand_id
1 'polypeptide(L)'
;MRLIIIGAVAAGTSAAAKARRNDEALEIVIYEKDTYISYSGCGMPYYLGGEVDAAEELTPRDPAFFKSKYNVDIHTQHEVVSINPELKILEVKDLVTDTVFTDHYDRLILATGASSVIPPIKGVNSENVFTLRNINDMNRIKNYIDQQKPKKAAIIGTGFIGLEVCENLKRLGIDVTLIERLPQVTPGLDQDMALYVLDHLQKNGIKVYLGASATEITGNSVILSDGTTIEAEFILFSTGVRPNITLAKQAGIEIGTTGAIKVDHSMKTNLSDIYACGDCIEHYHVVTGKPVYRPLGSTANKTGRIAGDCITGGTLSFRGILGTGIFRVFELTVAQTGLSEREAKEQDYEVAVCHNIKPNKPEYLGGKEMVIKAIADRQTGRLLGVQIVGYEGVDKRIDVFVTAVSFGAKVEDLFHLDLAYAPPFSTTKDPVMYTGMILDNAIHHGRDLMTAEELDQLMKSGENYVLIDARAASQFDNAHIETAGNIPHSKLRSAVGELDPEVIAVTYCNKGVTGNAAQNILINNGVKKVYNLSGGHKHYSKLDKFNN
;
A
#
# COMPACT_ATOMS: atom_id res chain seq x y z
N MET A 1 -14.17 -5.52 -37.74
CA MET A 1 -14.22 -4.54 -36.64
C MET A 1 -12.79 -4.17 -36.26
N ARG A 2 -12.51 -2.87 -36.16
CA ARG A 2 -11.18 -2.33 -35.81
C ARG A 2 -11.18 -1.82 -34.38
N LEU A 3 -10.33 -2.39 -33.55
CA LEU A 3 -10.09 -1.98 -32.17
C LEU A 3 -8.77 -1.23 -32.09
N ILE A 4 -8.83 0.02 -31.63
CA ILE A 4 -7.63 0.78 -31.28
C ILE A 4 -7.49 0.84 -29.76
N ILE A 5 -6.25 0.70 -29.27
CA ILE A 5 -5.89 0.81 -27.85
C ILE A 5 -4.80 1.88 -27.73
N ILE A 6 -4.95 2.80 -26.78
CA ILE A 6 -3.98 3.85 -26.49
C ILE A 6 -3.20 3.47 -25.23
N GLY A 7 -1.94 3.08 -25.43
CA GLY A 7 -1.04 2.65 -24.35
C GLY A 7 -0.78 1.14 -24.36
N ALA A 8 0.49 0.73 -24.29
CA ALA A 8 0.96 -0.64 -24.48
C ALA A 8 1.69 -1.26 -23.26
N VAL A 9 1.42 -0.81 -22.05
CA VAL A 9 2.06 -1.39 -20.86
C VAL A 9 1.18 -2.50 -20.27
N ALA A 10 0.72 -2.38 -19.03
CA ALA A 10 0.00 -3.47 -18.34
C ALA A 10 -1.44 -3.65 -18.82
N ALA A 11 -2.23 -2.57 -18.82
CA ALA A 11 -3.65 -2.63 -19.13
C ALA A 11 -3.93 -2.84 -20.61
N GLY A 12 -3.28 -2.05 -21.48
CA GLY A 12 -3.52 -2.10 -22.93
C GLY A 12 -3.14 -3.45 -23.53
N THR A 13 -1.97 -3.99 -23.19
CA THR A 13 -1.54 -5.32 -23.69
C THR A 13 -2.40 -6.46 -23.15
N SER A 14 -2.90 -6.34 -21.89
CA SER A 14 -3.86 -7.30 -21.32
C SER A 14 -5.21 -7.25 -22.03
N ALA A 15 -5.67 -6.05 -22.39
CA ALA A 15 -6.91 -5.84 -23.16
C ALA A 15 -6.80 -6.44 -24.56
N ALA A 16 -5.73 -6.12 -25.30
CA ALA A 16 -5.46 -6.65 -26.63
C ALA A 16 -5.42 -8.19 -26.64
N ALA A 17 -4.65 -8.78 -25.73
CA ALA A 17 -4.52 -10.23 -25.63
C ALA A 17 -5.85 -10.92 -25.27
N LYS A 18 -6.71 -10.29 -24.48
CA LYS A 18 -8.03 -10.84 -24.15
C LYS A 18 -9.01 -10.66 -25.31
N ALA A 19 -9.03 -9.49 -25.95
CA ALA A 19 -9.87 -9.23 -27.11
C ALA A 19 -9.58 -10.22 -28.24
N ARG A 20 -8.30 -10.47 -28.56
CA ARG A 20 -7.89 -11.47 -29.55
C ARG A 20 -8.38 -12.88 -29.24
N ARG A 21 -8.30 -13.31 -27.96
CA ARG A 21 -8.80 -14.64 -27.56
C ARG A 21 -10.30 -14.80 -27.69
N ASN A 22 -11.03 -13.69 -27.68
CA ASN A 22 -12.47 -13.70 -27.88
C ASN A 22 -12.88 -13.65 -29.35
N ASP A 23 -12.10 -12.93 -30.18
CA ASP A 23 -12.40 -12.70 -31.59
C ASP A 23 -11.10 -12.67 -32.40
N GLU A 24 -10.85 -13.75 -33.16
CA GLU A 24 -9.69 -13.88 -34.06
C GLU A 24 -9.79 -13.02 -35.32
N ALA A 25 -11.00 -12.57 -35.72
CA ALA A 25 -11.19 -11.73 -36.87
C ALA A 25 -11.00 -10.24 -36.59
N LEU A 26 -10.83 -9.86 -35.32
CA LEU A 26 -10.69 -8.48 -34.90
C LEU A 26 -9.35 -7.88 -35.38
N GLU A 27 -9.37 -6.74 -36.03
CA GLU A 27 -8.17 -5.95 -36.28
C GLU A 27 -7.82 -5.18 -34.98
N ILE A 28 -6.62 -5.41 -34.42
CA ILE A 28 -6.19 -4.78 -33.18
C ILE A 28 -4.91 -3.99 -33.41
N VAL A 29 -4.97 -2.69 -33.13
CA VAL A 29 -3.83 -1.78 -33.21
C VAL A 29 -3.63 -1.11 -31.85
N ILE A 30 -2.37 -1.01 -31.40
CA ILE A 30 -2.00 -0.26 -30.21
C ILE A 30 -1.06 0.87 -30.60
N TYR A 31 -1.35 2.08 -30.12
CA TYR A 31 -0.44 3.22 -30.19
C TYR A 31 0.19 3.46 -28.83
N GLU A 32 1.52 3.47 -28.80
CA GLU A 32 2.31 3.73 -27.59
C GLU A 32 3.33 4.85 -27.87
N LYS A 33 3.30 5.88 -27.05
CA LYS A 33 4.22 7.02 -27.21
C LYS A 33 5.64 6.72 -26.76
N ASP A 34 5.83 5.73 -25.88
CA ASP A 34 7.15 5.32 -25.41
C ASP A 34 7.79 4.30 -26.35
N THR A 35 9.08 4.07 -26.19
CA THR A 35 9.84 3.05 -26.91
C THR A 35 9.55 1.65 -26.39
N TYR A 36 9.29 1.53 -25.06
CA TYR A 36 9.13 0.25 -24.38
C TYR A 36 7.67 -0.07 -24.11
N ILE A 37 7.34 -1.36 -24.27
CA ILE A 37 6.01 -1.91 -24.01
C ILE A 37 6.07 -3.06 -23.02
N SER A 38 4.94 -3.41 -22.40
CA SER A 38 4.78 -4.66 -21.61
C SER A 38 5.91 -4.93 -20.61
N TYR A 39 6.45 -3.90 -20.00
CA TYR A 39 7.57 -4.00 -19.06
C TYR A 39 7.14 -4.17 -17.59
N SER A 40 8.06 -4.67 -16.77
CA SER A 40 7.91 -4.80 -15.32
C SER A 40 8.33 -3.51 -14.59
N GLY A 41 7.39 -2.57 -14.41
CA GLY A 41 7.68 -1.32 -13.70
C GLY A 41 8.12 -1.52 -12.24
N CYS A 42 7.56 -2.52 -11.55
CA CYS A 42 7.92 -2.82 -10.16
C CYS A 42 9.33 -3.45 -10.02
N GLY A 43 9.94 -3.93 -11.12
CA GLY A 43 11.29 -4.46 -11.12
C GLY A 43 12.39 -3.38 -11.21
N MET A 44 12.03 -2.17 -11.61
CA MET A 44 13.02 -1.11 -11.87
C MET A 44 13.90 -0.75 -10.66
N PRO A 45 13.37 -0.59 -9.42
CA PRO A 45 14.21 -0.32 -8.25
C PRO A 45 15.26 -1.42 -8.02
N TYR A 46 14.90 -2.69 -8.24
CA TYR A 46 15.78 -3.84 -8.03
C TYR A 46 16.88 -3.94 -9.10
N TYR A 47 16.58 -3.55 -10.34
CA TYR A 47 17.61 -3.39 -11.37
C TYR A 47 18.60 -2.27 -11.02
N LEU A 48 18.11 -1.13 -10.53
CA LEU A 48 18.98 -0.04 -10.07
C LEU A 48 19.92 -0.50 -8.96
N GLY A 49 19.46 -1.34 -8.04
CA GLY A 49 20.23 -1.91 -6.93
C GLY A 49 21.08 -3.10 -7.27
N GLY A 50 20.99 -3.65 -8.49
CA GLY A 50 21.75 -4.81 -8.95
C GLY A 50 21.21 -6.16 -8.47
N GLU A 51 19.94 -6.25 -8.06
CA GLU A 51 19.26 -7.54 -7.80
C GLU A 51 18.71 -8.18 -9.10
N VAL A 52 18.45 -7.37 -10.11
CA VAL A 52 18.15 -7.80 -11.47
C VAL A 52 19.37 -7.45 -12.32
N ASP A 53 19.92 -8.43 -13.04
CA ASP A 53 21.21 -8.30 -13.70
C ASP A 53 21.11 -7.50 -15.01
N ALA A 54 20.02 -7.67 -15.77
CA ALA A 54 19.85 -7.08 -17.10
C ALA A 54 18.51 -6.34 -17.25
N ALA A 55 18.53 -5.17 -17.89
CA ALA A 55 17.33 -4.37 -18.17
C ALA A 55 16.32 -5.12 -19.06
N GLU A 56 16.82 -6.00 -19.93
CA GLU A 56 16.03 -6.84 -20.83
C GLU A 56 15.11 -7.80 -20.09
N GLU A 57 15.48 -8.22 -18.87
CA GLU A 57 14.61 -9.06 -18.02
C GLU A 57 13.33 -8.33 -17.60
N LEU A 58 13.37 -7.00 -17.54
CA LEU A 58 12.20 -6.17 -17.25
C LEU A 58 11.35 -5.89 -18.49
N THR A 59 11.86 -6.15 -19.69
CA THR A 59 11.18 -5.89 -20.99
C THR A 59 11.08 -7.18 -21.82
N PRO A 60 10.49 -8.27 -21.30
CA PRO A 60 10.53 -9.59 -21.93
C PRO A 60 9.70 -9.73 -23.20
N ARG A 61 8.99 -8.69 -23.62
CA ARG A 61 8.08 -8.73 -24.76
C ARG A 61 8.19 -7.43 -25.56
N ASP A 62 8.33 -7.59 -26.87
CA ASP A 62 8.41 -6.53 -27.85
C ASP A 62 7.18 -6.53 -28.80
N PRO A 63 7.03 -5.58 -29.72
CA PRO A 63 5.97 -5.57 -30.71
C PRO A 63 5.92 -6.84 -31.57
N ALA A 64 7.09 -7.43 -31.92
CA ALA A 64 7.15 -8.64 -32.74
C ALA A 64 6.55 -9.85 -32.01
N PHE A 65 6.76 -9.96 -30.69
CA PHE A 65 6.10 -10.97 -29.88
C PHE A 65 4.56 -10.85 -29.93
N PHE A 66 4.02 -9.63 -29.80
CA PHE A 66 2.57 -9.42 -29.87
C PHE A 66 2.00 -9.68 -31.26
N LYS A 67 2.73 -9.31 -32.31
CA LYS A 67 2.34 -9.61 -33.70
C LYS A 67 2.30 -11.11 -33.94
N SER A 68 3.36 -11.84 -33.57
CA SER A 68 3.45 -13.28 -33.81
C SER A 68 2.47 -14.10 -33.00
N LYS A 69 2.27 -13.75 -31.71
CA LYS A 69 1.48 -14.55 -30.78
C LYS A 69 0.00 -14.19 -30.78
N TYR A 70 -0.32 -12.92 -30.98
CA TYR A 70 -1.68 -12.39 -30.85
C TYR A 70 -2.19 -11.67 -32.09
N ASN A 71 -1.41 -11.61 -33.15
CA ASN A 71 -1.72 -10.81 -34.36
C ASN A 71 -2.20 -9.39 -33.99
N VAL A 72 -1.47 -8.71 -33.09
CA VAL A 72 -1.69 -7.32 -32.67
C VAL A 72 -0.59 -6.45 -33.22
N ASP A 73 -0.96 -5.38 -33.89
CA ASP A 73 -0.03 -4.38 -34.39
C ASP A 73 0.23 -3.32 -33.30
N ILE A 74 1.50 -3.16 -32.88
CA ILE A 74 1.88 -2.17 -31.88
C ILE A 74 2.87 -1.19 -32.51
N HIS A 75 2.48 0.07 -32.54
CA HIS A 75 3.29 1.18 -32.99
C HIS A 75 3.84 1.94 -31.78
N THR A 76 5.13 1.74 -31.49
CA THR A 76 5.86 2.50 -30.46
C THR A 76 6.27 3.86 -31.00
N GLN A 77 6.56 4.83 -30.13
CA GLN A 77 6.88 6.21 -30.48
C GLN A 77 5.78 6.89 -31.34
N HIS A 78 4.53 6.47 -31.10
CA HIS A 78 3.34 7.03 -31.75
C HIS A 78 2.39 7.55 -30.67
N GLU A 79 2.25 8.87 -30.59
CA GLU A 79 1.39 9.53 -29.63
C GLU A 79 0.03 9.88 -30.23
N VAL A 80 -1.05 9.37 -29.62
CA VAL A 80 -2.39 9.86 -29.96
C VAL A 80 -2.56 11.24 -29.34
N VAL A 81 -2.77 12.25 -30.17
CA VAL A 81 -2.85 13.66 -29.76
C VAL A 81 -4.27 14.20 -29.68
N SER A 82 -5.22 13.61 -30.41
CA SER A 82 -6.64 13.96 -30.33
C SER A 82 -7.55 12.75 -30.60
N ILE A 83 -8.78 12.82 -30.12
CA ILE A 83 -9.85 11.84 -30.39
C ILE A 83 -11.10 12.62 -30.75
N ASN A 84 -11.71 12.29 -31.90
CA ASN A 84 -13.03 12.75 -32.28
C ASN A 84 -14.04 11.59 -32.16
N PRO A 85 -14.86 11.55 -31.12
CA PRO A 85 -15.79 10.43 -30.88
C PRO A 85 -16.94 10.35 -31.87
N GLU A 86 -17.39 11.49 -32.43
CA GLU A 86 -18.50 11.55 -33.40
C GLU A 86 -18.12 10.92 -34.74
N LEU A 87 -16.92 11.24 -35.22
CA LEU A 87 -16.38 10.70 -36.49
C LEU A 87 -15.67 9.35 -36.29
N LYS A 88 -15.44 8.92 -35.06
CA LYS A 88 -14.65 7.73 -34.70
C LYS A 88 -13.24 7.74 -35.28
N ILE A 89 -12.58 8.88 -35.22
CA ILE A 89 -11.21 9.06 -35.69
C ILE A 89 -10.33 9.58 -34.56
N LEU A 90 -9.04 9.33 -34.69
CA LEU A 90 -8.00 9.89 -33.85
C LEU A 90 -6.84 10.43 -34.71
N GLU A 91 -6.14 11.42 -34.19
CA GLU A 91 -4.90 11.91 -34.76
C GLU A 91 -3.72 11.29 -34.01
N VAL A 92 -2.79 10.74 -34.78
CA VAL A 92 -1.60 10.08 -34.24
C VAL A 92 -0.38 10.83 -34.75
N LYS A 93 0.51 11.21 -33.82
CA LYS A 93 1.79 11.80 -34.11
C LYS A 93 2.88 10.72 -34.05
N ASP A 94 3.57 10.49 -35.18
CA ASP A 94 4.82 9.74 -35.19
C ASP A 94 5.93 10.64 -34.62
N LEU A 95 6.48 10.23 -33.47
CA LEU A 95 7.50 11.01 -32.73
C LEU A 95 8.90 10.89 -33.34
N VAL A 96 9.10 9.95 -34.27
CA VAL A 96 10.38 9.79 -35.00
C VAL A 96 10.43 10.73 -36.22
N THR A 97 9.34 10.78 -36.99
CA THR A 97 9.26 11.59 -38.21
C THR A 97 8.64 12.96 -38.00
N ASP A 98 8.07 13.22 -36.82
CA ASP A 98 7.30 14.41 -36.45
C ASP A 98 6.07 14.65 -37.34
N THR A 99 5.56 13.60 -38.00
CA THR A 99 4.37 13.65 -38.86
C THR A 99 3.10 13.28 -38.11
N VAL A 100 1.98 13.89 -38.52
CA VAL A 100 0.65 13.58 -37.94
C VAL A 100 -0.21 12.96 -39.03
N PHE A 101 -0.89 11.87 -38.70
CA PHE A 101 -1.85 11.21 -39.58
C PHE A 101 -3.14 10.88 -38.83
N THR A 102 -4.21 10.62 -39.57
CA THR A 102 -5.53 10.25 -39.03
C THR A 102 -5.71 8.74 -39.17
N ASP A 103 -6.24 8.10 -38.08
CA ASP A 103 -6.68 6.71 -38.13
C ASP A 103 -8.13 6.62 -37.60
N HIS A 104 -8.84 5.56 -37.96
CA HIS A 104 -10.24 5.33 -37.58
C HIS A 104 -10.40 4.08 -36.72
N TYR A 105 -11.43 4.05 -35.87
CA TYR A 105 -11.75 2.92 -35.01
C TYR A 105 -13.25 2.60 -35.01
N ASP A 106 -13.60 1.33 -34.86
CA ASP A 106 -14.95 0.92 -34.48
C ASP A 106 -15.13 0.96 -32.96
N ARG A 107 -14.07 0.58 -32.23
CA ARG A 107 -13.99 0.52 -30.78
C ARG A 107 -12.64 1.09 -30.30
N LEU A 108 -12.66 1.74 -29.13
CA LEU A 108 -11.48 2.38 -28.57
C LEU A 108 -11.31 2.01 -27.09
N ILE A 109 -10.07 1.74 -26.67
CA ILE A 109 -9.68 1.58 -25.26
C ILE A 109 -8.62 2.63 -24.90
N LEU A 110 -8.88 3.45 -23.89
CA LEU A 110 -7.90 4.32 -23.27
C LEU A 110 -7.20 3.55 -22.14
N ALA A 111 -5.89 3.30 -22.30
CA ALA A 111 -5.00 2.70 -21.31
C ALA A 111 -3.80 3.63 -21.06
N THR A 112 -4.06 4.94 -21.00
CA THR A 112 -3.06 6.02 -20.98
C THR A 112 -2.24 6.09 -19.67
N GLY A 113 -2.61 5.32 -18.67
CA GLY A 113 -1.85 5.19 -17.42
C GLY A 113 -1.82 6.46 -16.57
N ALA A 114 -0.71 6.66 -15.88
CA ALA A 114 -0.49 7.79 -14.98
C ALA A 114 0.94 8.31 -15.10
N SER A 115 1.14 9.56 -14.73
CA SER A 115 2.45 10.24 -14.72
C SER A 115 2.86 10.61 -13.30
N SER A 116 4.17 10.63 -13.02
CA SER A 116 4.73 11.09 -11.75
C SER A 116 4.34 12.53 -11.48
N VAL A 117 4.03 12.82 -10.22
CA VAL A 117 3.81 14.19 -9.74
C VAL A 117 5.15 14.79 -9.37
N ILE A 118 5.49 15.93 -9.97
CA ILE A 118 6.65 16.72 -9.62
C ILE A 118 6.14 18.07 -9.11
N PRO A 119 6.43 18.47 -7.86
CA PRO A 119 6.06 19.77 -7.34
C PRO A 119 6.74 20.91 -8.14
N PRO A 120 6.07 22.04 -8.39
CA PRO A 120 6.64 23.16 -9.14
C PRO A 120 7.59 23.99 -8.27
N ILE A 121 8.75 23.43 -7.93
CA ILE A 121 9.80 24.08 -7.15
C ILE A 121 10.98 24.49 -8.04
N LYS A 122 11.72 25.51 -7.61
CA LYS A 122 12.89 25.99 -8.33
C LYS A 122 13.97 24.92 -8.37
N GLY A 123 14.62 24.74 -9.53
CA GLY A 123 15.68 23.77 -9.73
C GLY A 123 15.23 22.34 -10.06
N VAL A 124 13.93 22.08 -10.16
CA VAL A 124 13.36 20.75 -10.43
C VAL A 124 13.79 20.14 -11.77
N ASN A 125 14.23 20.97 -12.73
CA ASN A 125 14.70 20.53 -14.05
C ASN A 125 16.23 20.30 -14.13
N SER A 126 16.92 20.27 -12.99
CA SER A 126 18.36 19.99 -12.94
C SER A 126 18.68 18.55 -13.37
N GLU A 127 19.87 18.33 -13.91
CA GLU A 127 20.28 17.02 -14.48
C GLU A 127 20.29 15.87 -13.45
N ASN A 128 20.54 16.21 -12.16
CA ASN A 128 20.57 15.28 -11.04
C ASN A 128 19.19 15.02 -10.41
N VAL A 129 18.11 15.49 -11.04
CA VAL A 129 16.72 15.33 -10.56
C VAL A 129 15.99 14.32 -11.42
N PHE A 130 15.33 13.37 -10.76
CA PHE A 130 14.72 12.20 -11.39
C PHE A 130 13.32 11.91 -10.86
N THR A 131 12.57 11.20 -11.70
CA THR A 131 11.42 10.37 -11.33
C THR A 131 11.68 8.95 -11.81
N LEU A 132 10.94 7.97 -11.31
CA LEU A 132 11.03 6.58 -11.75
C LEU A 132 9.63 6.08 -12.11
N ARG A 133 9.29 6.15 -13.40
CA ARG A 133 7.98 5.73 -13.90
C ARG A 133 8.02 4.70 -15.01
N ASN A 134 9.01 4.79 -15.91
CA ASN A 134 9.17 3.93 -17.07
C ASN A 134 10.63 3.49 -17.25
N ILE A 135 10.88 2.67 -18.28
CA ILE A 135 12.23 2.14 -18.57
C ILE A 135 13.20 3.24 -18.97
N ASN A 136 12.75 4.30 -19.64
CA ASN A 136 13.62 5.43 -19.99
C ASN A 136 14.10 6.18 -18.74
N ASP A 137 13.21 6.40 -17.76
CA ASP A 137 13.58 6.94 -16.45
C ASP A 137 14.62 6.06 -15.76
N MET A 138 14.37 4.75 -15.72
CA MET A 138 15.29 3.77 -15.12
C MET A 138 16.68 3.82 -15.78
N ASN A 139 16.74 3.80 -17.09
CA ASN A 139 17.99 3.85 -17.85
C ASN A 139 18.73 5.18 -17.61
N ARG A 140 18.01 6.30 -17.56
CA ARG A 140 18.60 7.62 -17.24
C ARG A 140 19.18 7.63 -15.82
N ILE A 141 18.47 7.09 -14.85
CA ILE A 141 18.96 6.95 -13.47
C ILE A 141 20.20 6.05 -13.40
N LYS A 142 20.14 4.87 -14.03
CA LYS A 142 21.24 3.92 -14.03
C LYS A 142 22.51 4.53 -14.65
N ASN A 143 22.37 5.17 -15.81
CA ASN A 143 23.48 5.86 -16.48
C ASN A 143 24.08 6.95 -15.59
N TYR A 144 23.24 7.75 -14.92
CA TYR A 144 23.70 8.79 -13.99
C TYR A 144 24.48 8.20 -12.81
N ILE A 145 23.96 7.15 -12.17
CA ILE A 145 24.64 6.48 -11.05
C ILE A 145 26.01 5.93 -11.49
N ASP A 146 26.06 5.26 -12.66
CA ASP A 146 27.28 4.62 -13.16
C ASP A 146 28.37 5.65 -13.55
N GLN A 147 27.96 6.80 -14.13
CA GLN A 147 28.88 7.84 -14.60
C GLN A 147 29.30 8.78 -13.48
N GLN A 148 28.35 9.31 -12.69
CA GLN A 148 28.59 10.34 -11.69
C GLN A 148 28.99 9.75 -10.32
N LYS A 149 28.66 8.47 -10.04
CA LYS A 149 28.95 7.76 -8.81
C LYS A 149 28.59 8.56 -7.55
N PRO A 150 27.33 9.04 -7.46
CA PRO A 150 26.90 9.91 -6.37
C PRO A 150 27.12 9.22 -5.02
N LYS A 151 27.48 10.02 -4.00
CA LYS A 151 27.68 9.53 -2.63
C LYS A 151 26.50 9.85 -1.72
N LYS A 152 25.72 10.87 -2.06
CA LYS A 152 24.58 11.33 -1.27
C LYS A 152 23.35 11.45 -2.16
N ALA A 153 22.24 10.91 -1.68
CA ALA A 153 20.95 10.97 -2.36
C ALA A 153 19.87 11.56 -1.44
N ALA A 154 18.95 12.32 -2.01
CA ALA A 154 17.71 12.72 -1.38
C ALA A 154 16.51 12.09 -2.13
N ILE A 155 15.61 11.48 -1.41
CA ILE A 155 14.36 10.95 -1.95
C ILE A 155 13.20 11.72 -1.32
N ILE A 156 12.38 12.34 -2.14
CA ILE A 156 11.24 13.16 -1.73
C ILE A 156 9.97 12.33 -1.92
N GLY A 157 9.35 11.96 -0.81
CA GLY A 157 8.22 11.04 -0.71
C GLY A 157 8.62 9.63 -0.24
N THR A 158 7.87 9.10 0.73
CA THR A 158 8.11 7.81 1.39
C THR A 158 7.04 6.75 1.06
N GLY A 159 6.46 6.85 -0.14
CA GLY A 159 5.63 5.78 -0.71
C GLY A 159 6.47 4.57 -1.15
N PHE A 160 5.82 3.54 -1.68
CA PHE A 160 6.45 2.25 -2.07
C PHE A 160 7.71 2.46 -2.93
N ILE A 161 7.60 3.23 -4.02
CA ILE A 161 8.72 3.48 -4.94
C ILE A 161 9.89 4.15 -4.22
N GLY A 162 9.60 5.17 -3.39
CA GLY A 162 10.65 5.90 -2.66
C GLY A 162 11.43 5.00 -1.70
N LEU A 163 10.75 4.10 -0.99
CA LEU A 163 11.38 3.18 -0.04
C LEU A 163 12.13 2.06 -0.74
N GLU A 164 11.60 1.51 -1.83
CA GLU A 164 12.31 0.50 -2.64
C GLU A 164 13.58 1.08 -3.28
N VAL A 165 13.52 2.32 -3.81
CA VAL A 165 14.73 2.98 -4.33
C VAL A 165 15.70 3.33 -3.19
N CYS A 166 15.21 3.77 -2.02
CA CYS A 166 16.04 4.03 -0.84
C CYS A 166 16.91 2.82 -0.46
N GLU A 167 16.28 1.65 -0.32
CA GLU A 167 16.98 0.40 -0.03
C GLU A 167 18.06 0.09 -1.07
N ASN A 168 17.69 0.20 -2.36
CA ASN A 168 18.57 -0.17 -3.44
C ASN A 168 19.76 0.80 -3.61
N LEU A 169 19.55 2.10 -3.43
CA LEU A 169 20.66 3.08 -3.40
C LEU A 169 21.58 2.86 -2.19
N LYS A 170 21.00 2.53 -1.03
CA LYS A 170 21.82 2.22 0.17
C LYS A 170 22.69 1.00 -0.02
N ARG A 171 22.20 -0.04 -0.72
CA ARG A 171 22.99 -1.22 -1.09
C ARG A 171 24.18 -0.91 -2.01
N LEU A 172 24.05 0.12 -2.86
CA LEU A 172 25.15 0.64 -3.67
C LEU A 172 26.15 1.50 -2.90
N GLY A 173 25.97 1.65 -1.57
CA GLY A 173 26.84 2.45 -0.71
C GLY A 173 26.58 3.95 -0.78
N ILE A 174 25.42 4.37 -1.27
CA ILE A 174 24.98 5.77 -1.32
C ILE A 174 24.29 6.11 0.00
N ASP A 175 24.66 7.25 0.61
CA ASP A 175 23.98 7.76 1.79
C ASP A 175 22.65 8.40 1.39
N VAL A 176 21.55 7.82 1.89
CA VAL A 176 20.19 8.25 1.53
C VAL A 176 19.54 9.05 2.64
N THR A 177 18.94 10.17 2.26
CA THR A 177 18.05 10.99 3.11
C THR A 177 16.64 10.94 2.53
N LEU A 178 15.66 10.59 3.34
CA LEU A 178 14.23 10.63 3.01
C LEU A 178 13.63 11.95 3.50
N ILE A 179 12.79 12.56 2.67
CA ILE A 179 12.05 13.79 2.96
C ILE A 179 10.58 13.51 2.73
N GLU A 180 9.76 13.65 3.77
CA GLU A 180 8.32 13.40 3.72
C GLU A 180 7.56 14.60 4.28
N ARG A 181 6.57 15.07 3.52
CA ARG A 181 5.71 16.18 3.88
C ARG A 181 4.76 15.85 5.04
N LEU A 182 4.35 14.60 5.12
CA LEU A 182 3.46 14.12 6.18
C LEU A 182 4.25 13.83 7.46
N PRO A 183 3.58 13.77 8.62
CA PRO A 183 4.25 13.52 9.91
C PRO A 183 4.67 12.04 10.10
N GLN A 184 4.55 11.22 9.06
CA GLN A 184 4.91 9.80 9.09
C GLN A 184 5.48 9.32 7.76
N VAL A 185 6.29 8.27 7.80
CA VAL A 185 6.65 7.49 6.60
C VAL A 185 5.46 6.61 6.17
N THR A 186 5.51 6.05 4.96
CA THR A 186 4.45 5.13 4.46
C THR A 186 3.03 5.68 4.66
N PRO A 187 2.63 6.74 3.94
CA PRO A 187 1.36 7.45 4.15
C PRO A 187 0.09 6.58 4.06
N GLY A 188 0.19 5.40 3.47
CA GLY A 188 -0.90 4.42 3.36
C GLY A 188 -1.18 3.64 4.64
N LEU A 189 -0.24 3.58 5.57
CA LEU A 189 -0.42 2.94 6.87
C LEU A 189 -1.01 3.92 7.90
N ASP A 190 -1.58 3.38 8.97
CA ASP A 190 -1.83 4.16 10.18
C ASP A 190 -0.50 4.50 10.87
N GLN A 191 -0.48 5.59 11.64
CA GLN A 191 0.75 6.15 12.20
C GLN A 191 1.48 5.18 13.12
N ASP A 192 0.76 4.45 13.95
CA ASP A 192 1.28 3.45 14.87
C ASP A 192 2.02 2.29 14.15
N MET A 193 1.54 1.90 12.97
CA MET A 193 2.20 0.89 12.12
C MET A 193 3.37 1.47 11.34
N ALA A 194 3.27 2.72 10.89
CA ALA A 194 4.34 3.42 10.18
C ALA A 194 5.61 3.60 11.05
N LEU A 195 5.48 3.70 12.38
CA LEU A 195 6.60 3.79 13.31
C LEU A 195 7.52 2.56 13.30
N TYR A 196 6.99 1.37 12.99
CA TYR A 196 7.84 0.19 12.82
C TYR A 196 8.75 0.31 11.60
N VAL A 197 8.24 0.91 10.52
CA VAL A 197 9.01 1.18 9.30
C VAL A 197 10.05 2.27 9.56
N LEU A 198 9.67 3.36 10.23
CA LEU A 198 10.58 4.45 10.59
C LEU A 198 11.75 3.96 11.46
N ASP A 199 11.47 3.19 12.51
CA ASP A 199 12.51 2.62 13.38
C ASP A 199 13.47 1.71 12.59
N HIS A 200 12.95 0.94 11.63
CA HIS A 200 13.77 0.06 10.79
C HIS A 200 14.65 0.87 9.81
N LEU A 201 14.12 1.92 9.20
CA LEU A 201 14.89 2.84 8.35
C LEU A 201 16.04 3.48 9.12
N GLN A 202 15.77 4.00 10.33
CA GLN A 202 16.79 4.63 11.19
C GLN A 202 17.87 3.64 11.62
N LYS A 203 17.50 2.38 11.96
CA LYS A 203 18.47 1.30 12.28
C LYS A 203 19.37 0.94 11.11
N ASN A 204 18.89 1.11 9.88
CA ASN A 204 19.67 0.95 8.65
C ASN A 204 20.45 2.21 8.25
N GLY A 205 20.52 3.21 9.14
CA GLY A 205 21.29 4.44 8.93
C GLY A 205 20.67 5.41 7.90
N ILE A 206 19.34 5.32 7.68
CA ILE A 206 18.63 6.27 6.83
C ILE A 206 18.21 7.48 7.65
N LYS A 207 18.56 8.67 7.18
CA LYS A 207 18.08 9.93 7.73
C LYS A 207 16.68 10.23 7.20
N VAL A 208 15.77 10.60 8.08
CA VAL A 208 14.37 10.86 7.70
C VAL A 208 13.92 12.21 8.26
N TYR A 209 13.43 13.07 7.38
CA TYR A 209 12.81 14.36 7.71
C TYR A 209 11.30 14.24 7.47
N LEU A 210 10.52 14.27 8.55
CA LEU A 210 9.06 14.23 8.53
C LEU A 210 8.47 15.63 8.70
N GLY A 211 7.25 15.87 8.20
CA GLY A 211 6.63 17.19 8.22
C GLY A 211 7.36 18.23 7.38
N ALA A 212 8.27 17.81 6.51
CA ALA A 212 9.18 18.66 5.76
C ALA A 212 8.91 18.57 4.24
N SER A 213 8.90 19.73 3.59
CA SER A 213 8.73 19.83 2.13
C SER A 213 9.98 20.41 1.49
N ALA A 214 10.39 19.85 0.36
CA ALA A 214 11.40 20.49 -0.49
C ALA A 214 10.82 21.74 -1.14
N THR A 215 11.51 22.85 -1.06
CA THR A 215 11.10 24.16 -1.60
C THR A 215 11.96 24.63 -2.77
N GLU A 216 13.23 24.25 -2.78
CA GLU A 216 14.19 24.62 -3.83
C GLU A 216 15.27 23.54 -3.96
N ILE A 217 15.75 23.35 -5.18
CA ILE A 217 16.94 22.56 -5.50
C ILE A 217 18.00 23.51 -6.05
N THR A 218 19.19 23.50 -5.48
CA THR A 218 20.30 24.35 -5.89
C THR A 218 21.58 23.53 -5.96
N GLY A 219 22.07 23.27 -7.18
CA GLY A 219 23.22 22.39 -7.40
C GLY A 219 22.98 21.01 -6.80
N ASN A 220 23.87 20.58 -5.90
CA ASN A 220 23.80 19.31 -5.18
C ASN A 220 23.13 19.44 -3.80
N SER A 221 22.08 20.26 -3.69
CA SER A 221 21.38 20.49 -2.42
C SER A 221 19.87 20.64 -2.59
N VAL A 222 19.13 20.12 -1.63
CA VAL A 222 17.68 20.32 -1.46
C VAL A 222 17.45 21.22 -0.25
N ILE A 223 16.73 22.32 -0.44
CA ILE A 223 16.33 23.24 0.64
C ILE A 223 14.92 22.88 1.09
N LEU A 224 14.75 22.68 2.40
CA LEU A 224 13.47 22.34 3.02
C LEU A 224 12.68 23.59 3.45
N SER A 225 11.41 23.41 3.77
CA SER A 225 10.48 24.47 4.19
C SER A 225 10.88 25.21 5.48
N ASP A 226 11.70 24.59 6.33
CA ASP A 226 12.27 25.20 7.54
C ASP A 226 13.64 25.85 7.33
N GLY A 227 14.14 25.89 6.10
CA GLY A 227 15.45 26.41 5.73
C GLY A 227 16.60 25.40 5.85
N THR A 228 16.35 24.20 6.32
CA THR A 228 17.36 23.12 6.37
C THR A 228 17.87 22.80 4.97
N THR A 229 19.19 22.67 4.80
CA THR A 229 19.81 22.29 3.53
C THR A 229 20.32 20.85 3.61
N ILE A 230 19.87 20.02 2.67
CA ILE A 230 20.25 18.61 2.52
C ILE A 230 21.17 18.48 1.32
N GLU A 231 22.39 18.03 1.53
CA GLU A 231 23.31 17.72 0.42
C GLU A 231 22.85 16.45 -0.30
N ALA A 232 22.70 16.52 -1.61
CA ALA A 232 22.27 15.42 -2.46
C ALA A 232 22.77 15.60 -3.88
N GLU A 233 23.63 14.69 -4.32
CA GLU A 233 24.14 14.61 -5.69
C GLU A 233 23.13 13.91 -6.61
N PHE A 234 22.21 13.13 -6.03
CA PHE A 234 21.10 12.47 -6.68
C PHE A 234 19.80 12.81 -5.97
N ILE A 235 18.76 13.23 -6.69
CA ILE A 235 17.48 13.64 -6.13
C ILE A 235 16.36 12.90 -6.85
N LEU A 236 15.53 12.14 -6.11
CA LEU A 236 14.38 11.42 -6.67
C LEU A 236 13.07 11.99 -6.11
N PHE A 237 12.14 12.34 -7.00
CA PHE A 237 10.75 12.59 -6.63
C PHE A 237 9.94 11.31 -6.72
N SER A 238 9.37 10.88 -5.60
CA SER A 238 8.40 9.78 -5.46
C SER A 238 7.12 10.24 -4.75
N THR A 239 6.66 11.43 -5.12
CA THR A 239 5.55 12.17 -4.48
C THR A 239 4.17 11.76 -4.99
N GLY A 240 4.07 10.57 -5.57
CA GLY A 240 2.85 9.99 -6.10
C GLY A 240 2.68 10.17 -7.61
N VAL A 241 1.53 9.73 -8.11
CA VAL A 241 1.17 9.78 -9.53
C VAL A 241 -0.21 10.41 -9.73
N ARG A 242 -0.44 10.94 -10.92
CA ARG A 242 -1.76 11.45 -11.37
C ARG A 242 -2.19 10.75 -12.65
N PRO A 243 -3.49 10.49 -12.86
CA PRO A 243 -3.98 9.83 -14.06
C PRO A 243 -3.80 10.71 -15.30
N ASN A 244 -3.48 10.09 -16.44
CA ASN A 244 -3.36 10.77 -17.73
C ASN A 244 -4.74 10.89 -18.37
N ILE A 245 -5.40 12.02 -18.21
CA ILE A 245 -6.80 12.25 -18.57
C ILE A 245 -7.01 13.32 -19.66
N THR A 246 -5.94 13.87 -20.21
CA THR A 246 -6.03 14.99 -21.19
C THR A 246 -6.84 14.59 -22.42
N LEU A 247 -6.52 13.46 -23.04
CA LEU A 247 -7.28 12.94 -24.20
C LEU A 247 -8.76 12.67 -23.86
N ALA A 248 -9.00 12.07 -22.68
CA ALA A 248 -10.36 11.78 -22.21
C ALA A 248 -11.19 13.06 -22.06
N LYS A 249 -10.62 14.10 -21.42
CA LYS A 249 -11.29 15.40 -21.28
C LYS A 249 -11.60 16.07 -22.62
N GLN A 250 -10.64 16.06 -23.54
CA GLN A 250 -10.82 16.64 -24.88
C GLN A 250 -11.90 15.91 -25.67
N ALA A 251 -12.03 14.61 -25.50
CA ALA A 251 -13.04 13.78 -26.13
C ALA A 251 -14.43 13.84 -25.44
N GLY A 252 -14.61 14.61 -24.35
CA GLY A 252 -15.89 14.66 -23.61
C GLY A 252 -16.16 13.42 -22.76
N ILE A 253 -15.12 12.64 -22.42
CA ILE A 253 -15.25 11.50 -21.49
C ILE A 253 -15.34 12.02 -20.06
N GLU A 254 -16.29 11.47 -19.29
CA GLU A 254 -16.56 11.87 -17.92
C GLU A 254 -15.37 11.53 -16.99
N ILE A 255 -14.98 12.53 -16.20
CA ILE A 255 -13.98 12.39 -15.15
C ILE A 255 -14.71 12.25 -13.82
N GLY A 256 -14.35 11.20 -13.07
CA GLY A 256 -14.99 10.91 -11.80
C GLY A 256 -14.49 11.77 -10.64
N THR A 257 -15.03 11.52 -9.46
CA THR A 257 -14.77 12.30 -8.24
C THR A 257 -13.32 12.22 -7.74
N THR A 258 -12.60 11.17 -8.13
CA THR A 258 -11.18 10.98 -7.79
C THR A 258 -10.23 11.73 -8.74
N GLY A 259 -10.75 12.36 -9.78
CA GLY A 259 -9.98 13.03 -10.82
C GLY A 259 -9.46 12.09 -11.92
N ALA A 260 -9.82 10.81 -11.91
CA ALA A 260 -9.53 9.84 -12.95
C ALA A 260 -10.75 9.60 -13.88
N ILE A 261 -10.56 8.86 -14.97
CA ILE A 261 -11.65 8.55 -15.92
C ILE A 261 -12.68 7.68 -15.21
N LYS A 262 -13.95 8.10 -15.26
CA LYS A 262 -15.08 7.31 -14.74
C LYS A 262 -15.46 6.21 -15.72
N VAL A 263 -15.58 5.00 -15.20
CA VAL A 263 -16.04 3.82 -15.96
C VAL A 263 -17.07 3.05 -15.15
N ASP A 264 -17.88 2.26 -15.84
CA ASP A 264 -18.75 1.29 -15.19
C ASP A 264 -18.00 -0.04 -14.86
N HIS A 265 -18.70 -1.01 -14.32
CA HIS A 265 -18.11 -2.32 -13.99
C HIS A 265 -17.63 -3.13 -15.19
N SER A 266 -18.02 -2.76 -16.41
CA SER A 266 -17.54 -3.35 -17.67
C SER A 266 -16.38 -2.57 -18.30
N MET A 267 -15.86 -1.55 -17.62
CA MET A 267 -14.83 -0.61 -18.09
C MET A 267 -15.31 0.36 -19.18
N LYS A 268 -16.61 0.47 -19.40
CA LYS A 268 -17.20 1.37 -20.39
C LYS A 268 -17.29 2.80 -19.84
N THR A 269 -16.97 3.78 -20.67
CA THR A 269 -17.12 5.20 -20.37
C THR A 269 -18.55 5.67 -20.63
N ASN A 270 -18.83 6.97 -20.46
CA ASN A 270 -20.09 7.60 -20.83
C ASN A 270 -20.32 7.64 -22.36
N LEU A 271 -19.27 7.45 -23.16
CA LEU A 271 -19.37 7.43 -24.63
C LEU A 271 -19.53 5.98 -25.13
N SER A 272 -20.45 5.75 -26.07
CA SER A 272 -20.60 4.44 -26.70
C SER A 272 -19.31 4.08 -27.41
N ASP A 273 -18.95 2.79 -27.41
CA ASP A 273 -17.77 2.27 -28.11
C ASP A 273 -16.39 2.71 -27.56
N ILE A 274 -16.35 3.47 -26.44
CA ILE A 274 -15.12 3.89 -25.79
C ILE A 274 -15.05 3.32 -24.37
N TYR A 275 -13.96 2.63 -24.08
CA TYR A 275 -13.64 2.01 -22.81
C TYR A 275 -12.35 2.61 -22.24
N ALA A 276 -12.14 2.49 -20.94
CA ALA A 276 -10.88 2.88 -20.32
C ALA A 276 -10.47 1.89 -19.24
N CYS A 277 -9.15 1.69 -19.02
CA CYS A 277 -8.63 0.74 -18.05
C CYS A 277 -7.22 1.11 -17.55
N GLY A 278 -6.81 0.50 -16.46
CA GLY A 278 -5.49 0.73 -15.84
C GLY A 278 -5.43 1.98 -14.97
N ASP A 279 -4.24 2.55 -14.85
CA ASP A 279 -3.97 3.66 -13.92
C ASP A 279 -4.63 5.00 -14.31
N CYS A 280 -5.30 5.09 -15.46
CA CYS A 280 -6.03 6.30 -15.85
C CYS A 280 -7.47 6.36 -15.37
N ILE A 281 -8.02 5.28 -14.80
CA ILE A 281 -9.41 5.20 -14.35
C ILE A 281 -9.55 5.28 -12.84
N GLU A 282 -10.72 5.69 -12.35
CA GLU A 282 -11.09 5.47 -10.96
C GLU A 282 -11.59 4.03 -10.76
N HIS A 283 -11.47 3.55 -9.52
CA HIS A 283 -11.88 2.21 -9.12
C HIS A 283 -12.96 2.30 -8.04
N TYR A 284 -13.59 1.17 -7.70
CA TYR A 284 -14.53 1.07 -6.59
C TYR A 284 -13.91 0.26 -5.46
N HIS A 285 -14.01 0.78 -4.23
CA HIS A 285 -13.50 0.07 -3.05
C HIS A 285 -14.48 -1.02 -2.61
N VAL A 286 -14.01 -2.26 -2.47
CA VAL A 286 -14.85 -3.44 -2.16
C VAL A 286 -15.63 -3.29 -0.84
N VAL A 287 -15.02 -2.66 0.18
CA VAL A 287 -15.65 -2.52 1.50
C VAL A 287 -16.73 -1.43 1.48
N THR A 288 -16.44 -0.27 0.87
CA THR A 288 -17.31 0.91 0.94
C THR A 288 -18.22 1.09 -0.28
N GLY A 289 -17.91 0.45 -1.40
CA GLY A 289 -18.57 0.69 -2.69
C GLY A 289 -18.27 2.07 -3.29
N LYS A 290 -17.49 2.92 -2.63
CA LYS A 290 -17.19 4.29 -3.07
C LYS A 290 -16.06 4.33 -4.10
N PRO A 291 -16.02 5.35 -4.99
CA PRO A 291 -14.92 5.57 -5.91
C PRO A 291 -13.61 5.82 -5.15
N VAL A 292 -12.53 5.22 -5.63
CA VAL A 292 -11.17 5.41 -5.12
C VAL A 292 -10.16 5.42 -6.26
N TYR A 293 -9.03 6.09 -6.06
CA TYR A 293 -7.91 6.06 -7.00
C TYR A 293 -6.72 5.33 -6.37
N ARG A 294 -6.46 4.12 -6.84
CA ARG A 294 -5.37 3.23 -6.36
C ARG A 294 -4.67 2.62 -7.59
N PRO A 295 -3.73 3.32 -8.21
CA PRO A 295 -3.02 2.83 -9.40
C PRO A 295 -2.03 1.72 -9.04
N LEU A 296 -2.37 0.48 -9.38
CA LEU A 296 -1.61 -0.73 -9.06
C LEU A 296 -1.53 -1.64 -10.29
N GLY A 297 -0.36 -2.23 -10.55
CA GLY A 297 -0.11 -3.06 -11.72
C GLY A 297 -1.02 -4.28 -11.84
N SER A 298 -1.36 -4.95 -10.72
CA SER A 298 -2.31 -6.06 -10.68
C SER A 298 -3.73 -5.63 -11.08
N THR A 299 -4.15 -4.43 -10.63
CA THR A 299 -5.44 -3.83 -10.98
C THR A 299 -5.46 -3.41 -12.46
N ALA A 300 -4.37 -2.83 -12.96
CA ALA A 300 -4.24 -2.46 -14.37
C ALA A 300 -4.40 -3.69 -15.29
N ASN A 301 -3.74 -4.81 -14.98
CA ASN A 301 -3.90 -6.06 -15.72
C ASN A 301 -5.34 -6.61 -15.67
N LYS A 302 -5.97 -6.56 -14.49
CA LYS A 302 -7.35 -7.03 -14.28
C LYS A 302 -8.36 -6.19 -15.08
N THR A 303 -8.28 -4.87 -14.97
CA THR A 303 -9.19 -3.94 -15.67
C THR A 303 -8.97 -3.97 -17.18
N GLY A 304 -7.71 -4.10 -17.65
CA GLY A 304 -7.41 -4.33 -19.05
C GLY A 304 -8.04 -5.61 -19.60
N ARG A 305 -7.92 -6.73 -18.88
CA ARG A 305 -8.58 -7.99 -19.26
C ARG A 305 -10.10 -7.85 -19.34
N ILE A 306 -10.73 -7.12 -18.40
CA ILE A 306 -12.18 -6.89 -18.40
C ILE A 306 -12.57 -6.01 -19.59
N ALA A 307 -11.85 -4.93 -19.85
CA ALA A 307 -12.11 -4.07 -21.00
C ALA A 307 -12.03 -4.85 -22.34
N GLY A 308 -10.98 -5.67 -22.51
CA GLY A 308 -10.83 -6.51 -23.70
C GLY A 308 -11.92 -7.58 -23.85
N ASP A 309 -12.44 -8.12 -22.75
CA ASP A 309 -13.57 -9.03 -22.75
C ASP A 309 -14.87 -8.34 -23.17
N CYS A 310 -15.21 -7.26 -22.45
CA CYS A 310 -16.49 -6.57 -22.64
C CYS A 310 -16.61 -5.89 -24.02
N ILE A 311 -15.50 -5.35 -24.52
CA ILE A 311 -15.51 -4.68 -25.83
C ILE A 311 -15.76 -5.66 -26.99
N THR A 312 -15.50 -6.95 -26.77
CA THR A 312 -15.77 -8.05 -27.70
C THR A 312 -17.06 -8.82 -27.40
N GLY A 313 -17.96 -8.28 -26.56
CA GLY A 313 -19.26 -8.86 -26.23
C GLY A 313 -19.22 -9.84 -25.05
N GLY A 314 -18.12 -9.95 -24.32
CA GLY A 314 -18.03 -10.73 -23.09
C GLY A 314 -18.74 -10.07 -21.91
N THR A 315 -18.85 -10.80 -20.79
CA THR A 315 -19.67 -10.42 -19.61
C THR A 315 -18.85 -10.28 -18.32
N LEU A 316 -17.52 -10.17 -18.41
CA LEU A 316 -16.70 -9.97 -17.22
C LEU A 316 -17.07 -8.64 -16.54
N SER A 317 -17.12 -8.67 -15.22
CA SER A 317 -17.48 -7.50 -14.41
C SER A 317 -16.39 -7.24 -13.36
N PHE A 318 -16.03 -5.98 -13.20
CA PHE A 318 -15.09 -5.54 -12.18
C PHE A 318 -15.76 -5.46 -10.82
N ARG A 319 -15.22 -6.18 -9.84
CA ARG A 319 -15.78 -6.27 -8.49
C ARG A 319 -15.19 -5.26 -7.50
N GLY A 320 -14.34 -4.36 -7.99
CA GLY A 320 -13.64 -3.38 -7.16
C GLY A 320 -12.26 -3.86 -6.69
N ILE A 321 -11.65 -3.07 -5.83
CA ILE A 321 -10.33 -3.29 -5.24
C ILE A 321 -10.35 -3.09 -3.73
N LEU A 322 -9.39 -3.68 -3.04
CA LEU A 322 -9.07 -3.40 -1.63
C LEU A 322 -7.88 -2.45 -1.47
N GLY A 323 -7.19 -2.12 -2.55
CA GLY A 323 -5.96 -1.34 -2.49
C GLY A 323 -4.81 -2.10 -1.81
N THR A 324 -4.79 -3.44 -1.96
CA THR A 324 -3.75 -4.29 -1.38
C THR A 324 -2.38 -3.93 -1.93
N GLY A 325 -1.45 -3.66 -1.02
CA GLY A 325 -0.05 -3.42 -1.32
C GLY A 325 0.87 -4.21 -0.42
N ILE A 326 1.99 -4.65 -0.97
CA ILE A 326 3.09 -5.27 -0.23
C ILE A 326 4.40 -4.78 -0.82
N PHE A 327 5.36 -4.47 0.04
CA PHE A 327 6.71 -4.06 -0.38
C PHE A 327 7.73 -4.43 0.70
N ARG A 328 8.99 -4.42 0.29
CA ARG A 328 10.13 -4.68 1.16
C ARG A 328 10.87 -3.38 1.46
N VAL A 329 11.37 -3.27 2.69
CA VAL A 329 12.30 -2.22 3.12
C VAL A 329 13.43 -2.91 3.87
N PHE A 330 14.56 -3.13 3.23
CA PHE A 330 15.63 -4.01 3.69
C PHE A 330 15.10 -5.42 4.00
N GLU A 331 15.19 -5.89 5.24
CA GLU A 331 14.68 -7.19 5.67
C GLU A 331 13.20 -7.13 6.11
N LEU A 332 12.63 -5.93 6.22
CA LEU A 332 11.26 -5.74 6.70
C LEU A 332 10.27 -5.83 5.54
N THR A 333 9.24 -6.64 5.71
CA THR A 333 8.09 -6.71 4.80
C THR A 333 6.94 -5.92 5.39
N VAL A 334 6.34 -5.06 4.57
CA VAL A 334 5.21 -4.20 4.92
C VAL A 334 4.05 -4.51 3.97
N ALA A 335 2.87 -4.78 4.52
CA ALA A 335 1.69 -5.08 3.72
C ALA A 335 0.42 -4.44 4.30
N GLN A 336 -0.52 -4.11 3.42
CA GLN A 336 -1.83 -3.58 3.81
C GLN A 336 -2.91 -4.03 2.84
N THR A 337 -4.16 -4.11 3.33
CA THR A 337 -5.35 -4.39 2.52
C THR A 337 -6.60 -3.80 3.17
N GLY A 338 -7.59 -3.40 2.36
CA GLY A 338 -8.82 -2.80 2.85
C GLY A 338 -8.62 -1.39 3.38
N LEU A 339 -9.38 -1.01 4.40
CA LEU A 339 -9.35 0.32 5.02
C LEU A 339 -8.30 0.39 6.13
N SER A 340 -7.58 1.50 6.21
CA SER A 340 -6.89 1.89 7.44
C SER A 340 -7.91 2.27 8.53
N GLU A 341 -7.47 2.34 9.79
CA GLU A 341 -8.33 2.81 10.89
C GLU A 341 -8.85 4.23 10.61
N ARG A 342 -7.96 5.11 10.13
CA ARG A 342 -8.33 6.47 9.74
C ARG A 342 -9.39 6.46 8.65
N GLU A 343 -9.18 5.70 7.55
CA GLU A 343 -10.15 5.63 6.46
C GLU A 343 -11.48 5.03 6.90
N ALA A 344 -11.49 4.04 7.80
CA ALA A 344 -12.71 3.46 8.33
C ALA A 344 -13.51 4.48 9.17
N LYS A 345 -12.83 5.23 10.04
CA LYS A 345 -13.45 6.33 10.82
C LYS A 345 -13.99 7.45 9.92
N GLU A 346 -13.28 7.83 8.86
CA GLU A 346 -13.73 8.80 7.84
C GLU A 346 -14.97 8.33 7.04
N GLN A 347 -15.25 7.02 7.07
CA GLN A 347 -16.44 6.40 6.48
C GLN A 347 -17.54 6.10 7.52
N ASP A 348 -17.46 6.70 8.71
CA ASP A 348 -18.42 6.58 9.82
C ASP A 348 -18.56 5.15 10.38
N TYR A 349 -17.55 4.28 10.21
CA TYR A 349 -17.55 2.99 10.90
C TYR A 349 -17.18 3.16 12.38
N GLU A 350 -17.92 2.48 13.26
CA GLU A 350 -17.53 2.28 14.64
C GLU A 350 -16.53 1.12 14.70
N VAL A 351 -15.24 1.44 14.85
CA VAL A 351 -14.18 0.46 14.68
C VAL A 351 -13.79 -0.25 15.99
N ALA A 352 -13.52 -1.54 15.88
CA ALA A 352 -12.72 -2.31 16.82
C ALA A 352 -11.34 -2.53 16.21
N VAL A 353 -10.28 -2.20 16.96
CA VAL A 353 -8.89 -2.27 16.50
C VAL A 353 -8.10 -3.20 17.38
N CYS A 354 -7.34 -4.12 16.80
CA CYS A 354 -6.39 -4.93 17.54
C CYS A 354 -4.98 -4.88 16.94
N HIS A 355 -3.97 -4.95 17.83
CA HIS A 355 -2.58 -5.17 17.49
C HIS A 355 -2.17 -6.55 17.99
N ASN A 356 -1.94 -7.46 17.07
CA ASN A 356 -1.56 -8.84 17.36
C ASN A 356 -0.08 -9.06 17.03
N ILE A 357 0.76 -9.28 18.04
CA ILE A 357 2.20 -9.53 17.85
C ILE A 357 2.46 -11.02 18.04
N LYS A 358 2.76 -11.71 16.94
CA LYS A 358 3.00 -13.16 16.92
C LYS A 358 4.15 -13.54 15.99
N PRO A 359 4.86 -14.63 16.29
CA PRO A 359 5.83 -15.16 15.36
C PRO A 359 5.15 -15.87 14.17
N ASN A 360 5.81 -15.85 13.02
CA ASN A 360 5.36 -16.56 11.82
C ASN A 360 5.38 -18.10 11.95
N LYS A 361 6.28 -18.62 12.79
CA LYS A 361 6.52 -20.04 13.13
C LYS A 361 7.11 -20.15 14.52
N PRO A 362 7.25 -21.36 15.11
CA PRO A 362 7.83 -21.52 16.45
C PRO A 362 9.25 -20.97 16.57
N GLU A 363 9.60 -20.43 17.75
CA GLU A 363 10.92 -19.84 18.03
C GLU A 363 12.06 -20.87 17.84
N TYR A 364 11.84 -22.14 18.19
CA TYR A 364 12.83 -23.22 18.00
C TYR A 364 13.18 -23.52 16.53
N LEU A 365 12.42 -22.98 15.59
CA LEU A 365 12.70 -22.98 14.15
C LEU A 365 13.05 -21.58 13.61
N GLY A 366 13.49 -20.69 14.47
CA GLY A 366 13.89 -19.33 14.10
C GLY A 366 12.71 -18.43 13.71
N GLY A 367 11.55 -18.63 14.34
CA GLY A 367 10.36 -17.81 14.09
C GLY A 367 10.61 -16.31 14.30
N LYS A 368 10.16 -15.51 13.35
CA LYS A 368 10.24 -14.05 13.37
C LYS A 368 8.90 -13.43 13.67
N GLU A 369 8.89 -12.41 14.52
CA GLU A 369 7.65 -11.71 14.86
C GLU A 369 7.14 -10.86 13.71
N MET A 370 5.83 -10.75 13.64
CA MET A 370 5.09 -9.77 12.88
C MET A 370 4.10 -9.05 13.78
N VAL A 371 3.80 -7.80 13.45
CA VAL A 371 2.75 -7.00 14.05
C VAL A 371 1.63 -6.92 13.04
N ILE A 372 0.44 -7.35 13.44
CA ILE A 372 -0.79 -7.29 12.64
C ILE A 372 -1.73 -6.31 13.32
N LYS A 373 -2.03 -5.21 12.65
CA LYS A 373 -3.14 -4.33 13.00
C LYS A 373 -4.34 -4.72 12.17
N ALA A 374 -5.45 -5.06 12.79
CA ALA A 374 -6.70 -5.39 12.11
C ALA A 374 -7.83 -4.50 12.60
N ILE A 375 -8.66 -4.07 11.66
CA ILE A 375 -9.76 -3.13 11.85
C ILE A 375 -11.06 -3.85 11.46
N ALA A 376 -12.04 -3.86 12.36
CA ALA A 376 -13.36 -4.43 12.12
C ALA A 376 -14.45 -3.42 12.49
N ASP A 377 -15.60 -3.54 11.85
CA ASP A 377 -16.80 -2.82 12.22
C ASP A 377 -17.40 -3.43 13.51
N ARG A 378 -17.49 -2.64 14.55
CA ARG A 378 -17.99 -3.07 15.86
C ARG A 378 -19.45 -3.51 15.84
N GLN A 379 -20.25 -2.95 14.92
CA GLN A 379 -21.68 -3.25 14.85
C GLN A 379 -21.96 -4.59 14.15
N THR A 380 -21.22 -4.90 13.11
CA THR A 380 -21.48 -6.08 12.26
C THR A 380 -20.47 -7.20 12.46
N GLY A 381 -19.34 -6.94 13.10
CA GLY A 381 -18.19 -7.84 13.16
C GLY A 381 -17.42 -7.98 11.85
N ARG A 382 -17.78 -7.24 10.78
CA ARG A 382 -17.14 -7.35 9.47
C ARG A 382 -15.70 -6.86 9.52
N LEU A 383 -14.78 -7.64 8.98
CA LEU A 383 -13.38 -7.23 8.81
C LEU A 383 -13.30 -6.16 7.71
N LEU A 384 -12.72 -4.99 8.02
CA LEU A 384 -12.63 -3.83 7.14
C LEU A 384 -11.26 -3.67 6.50
N GLY A 385 -10.20 -3.97 7.24
CA GLY A 385 -8.85 -3.83 6.75
C GLY A 385 -7.79 -4.37 7.70
N VAL A 386 -6.59 -4.57 7.15
CA VAL A 386 -5.45 -5.14 7.89
C VAL A 386 -4.14 -4.53 7.40
N GLN A 387 -3.24 -4.25 8.34
CA GLN A 387 -1.86 -3.83 8.10
C GLN A 387 -0.91 -4.80 8.81
N ILE A 388 0.16 -5.22 8.14
CA ILE A 388 1.14 -6.15 8.70
C ILE A 388 2.54 -5.61 8.46
N VAL A 389 3.35 -5.62 9.52
CA VAL A 389 4.79 -5.33 9.44
C VAL A 389 5.54 -6.48 10.08
N GLY A 390 6.52 -7.07 9.38
CA GLY A 390 7.28 -8.21 9.87
C GLY A 390 8.41 -8.61 8.94
N TYR A 391 9.16 -9.64 9.29
CA TYR A 391 10.33 -10.08 8.51
C TYR A 391 10.02 -11.24 7.57
N GLU A 392 9.21 -12.21 8.00
CA GLU A 392 8.90 -13.42 7.24
C GLU A 392 7.41 -13.78 7.37
N GLY A 393 6.82 -14.30 6.29
CA GLY A 393 5.46 -14.84 6.26
C GLY A 393 4.35 -13.79 6.36
N VAL A 394 4.67 -12.52 6.11
CA VAL A 394 3.73 -11.42 5.96
C VAL A 394 2.87 -11.63 4.71
N ASP A 395 3.52 -11.99 3.59
CA ASP A 395 2.91 -12.32 2.29
C ASP A 395 1.79 -13.37 2.42
N LYS A 396 2.10 -14.49 3.09
CA LYS A 396 1.11 -15.56 3.34
C LYS A 396 -0.12 -15.05 4.09
N ARG A 397 0.07 -14.21 5.14
CA ARG A 397 -1.03 -13.76 6.01
C ARG A 397 -1.85 -12.66 5.39
N ILE A 398 -1.21 -11.72 4.70
CA ILE A 398 -1.96 -10.65 4.03
C ILE A 398 -2.90 -11.22 2.96
N ASP A 399 -2.52 -12.26 2.21
CA ASP A 399 -3.37 -12.87 1.20
C ASP A 399 -4.57 -13.61 1.79
N VAL A 400 -4.43 -14.21 2.99
CA VAL A 400 -5.57 -14.75 3.74
C VAL A 400 -6.54 -13.63 4.12
N PHE A 401 -6.03 -12.51 4.65
CA PHE A 401 -6.86 -11.35 4.99
C PHE A 401 -7.50 -10.70 3.76
N VAL A 402 -6.77 -10.59 2.65
CA VAL A 402 -7.32 -10.13 1.36
C VAL A 402 -8.53 -10.98 0.95
N THR A 403 -8.41 -12.29 1.06
CA THR A 403 -9.49 -13.22 0.75
C THR A 403 -10.67 -13.00 1.69
N ALA A 404 -10.43 -12.95 3.01
CA ALA A 404 -11.46 -12.73 4.01
C ALA A 404 -12.21 -11.41 3.79
N VAL A 405 -11.50 -10.28 3.64
CA VAL A 405 -12.12 -8.96 3.39
C VAL A 405 -12.88 -8.94 2.06
N SER A 406 -12.33 -9.56 1.00
CA SER A 406 -12.97 -9.61 -0.33
C SER A 406 -14.33 -10.30 -0.31
N PHE A 407 -14.51 -11.31 0.53
CA PHE A 407 -15.76 -12.04 0.70
C PHE A 407 -16.62 -11.54 1.86
N GLY A 408 -16.24 -10.44 2.50
CA GLY A 408 -17.01 -9.82 3.58
C GLY A 408 -17.05 -10.65 4.86
N ALA A 409 -15.98 -11.41 5.13
CA ALA A 409 -15.86 -12.23 6.33
C ALA A 409 -15.98 -11.38 7.60
N LYS A 410 -16.54 -11.97 8.64
CA LYS A 410 -16.55 -11.43 9.99
C LYS A 410 -15.35 -11.91 10.78
N VAL A 411 -15.08 -11.26 11.90
CA VAL A 411 -13.93 -11.58 12.76
C VAL A 411 -13.96 -13.01 13.28
N GLU A 412 -15.15 -13.53 13.60
CA GLU A 412 -15.37 -14.90 14.05
C GLU A 412 -14.97 -15.94 12.99
N ASP A 413 -15.18 -15.66 11.70
CA ASP A 413 -14.84 -16.57 10.60
C ASP A 413 -13.34 -16.89 10.56
N LEU A 414 -12.48 -15.93 10.96
CA LEU A 414 -11.03 -16.09 10.91
C LEU A 414 -10.52 -17.24 11.79
N PHE A 415 -11.19 -17.49 12.92
CA PHE A 415 -10.85 -18.62 13.80
C PHE A 415 -11.16 -19.96 13.17
N HIS A 416 -12.22 -20.03 12.36
CA HIS A 416 -12.70 -21.27 11.73
C HIS A 416 -12.00 -21.62 10.42
N LEU A 417 -11.04 -20.78 9.96
CA LEU A 417 -10.24 -21.10 8.77
C LEU A 417 -9.35 -22.31 9.03
N ASP A 418 -9.43 -23.31 8.16
CA ASP A 418 -8.57 -24.50 8.17
C ASP A 418 -7.24 -24.18 7.45
N LEU A 419 -6.39 -23.41 8.12
CA LEU A 419 -5.12 -22.94 7.57
C LEU A 419 -4.05 -24.03 7.66
N ALA A 420 -3.24 -24.14 6.60
CA ALA A 420 -2.14 -25.08 6.53
C ALA A 420 -1.15 -24.90 7.69
N TYR A 421 -0.94 -25.98 8.45
CA TYR A 421 -0.03 -26.01 9.58
C TYR A 421 0.99 -27.15 9.47
N ALA A 422 2.24 -26.81 9.63
CA ALA A 422 3.32 -27.64 10.15
C ALA A 422 4.36 -26.69 10.79
N PRO A 423 5.13 -27.12 11.78
CA PRO A 423 6.05 -26.24 12.51
C PRO A 423 7.00 -25.39 11.66
N PRO A 424 7.53 -25.82 10.51
CA PRO A 424 8.37 -24.99 9.65
C PRO A 424 7.62 -23.79 9.00
N PHE A 425 6.28 -23.82 8.92
CA PHE A 425 5.48 -22.86 8.16
C PHE A 425 4.58 -21.97 9.02
N SER A 426 4.14 -22.46 10.19
CA SER A 426 3.22 -21.72 11.06
C SER A 426 3.27 -22.25 12.50
N THR A 427 2.61 -21.54 13.41
CA THR A 427 2.21 -22.03 14.72
C THR A 427 0.85 -22.74 14.61
N THR A 428 0.49 -23.63 15.55
CA THR A 428 -0.80 -24.37 15.55
C THR A 428 -2.02 -23.48 15.46
N LYS A 429 -1.98 -22.30 16.07
CA LYS A 429 -2.92 -21.21 15.84
C LYS A 429 -2.20 -20.14 15.04
N ASP A 430 -2.47 -20.06 13.74
CA ASP A 430 -1.84 -19.05 12.88
C ASP A 430 -2.13 -17.64 13.40
N PRO A 431 -1.23 -16.66 13.21
CA PRO A 431 -1.49 -15.25 13.54
C PRO A 431 -2.83 -14.70 13.03
N VAL A 432 -3.34 -15.17 11.89
CA VAL A 432 -4.67 -14.80 11.36
C VAL A 432 -5.78 -15.25 12.31
N MET A 433 -5.75 -16.50 12.76
CA MET A 433 -6.74 -17.04 13.69
C MET A 433 -6.70 -16.29 15.02
N TYR A 434 -5.50 -15.97 15.54
CA TYR A 434 -5.37 -15.16 16.76
C TYR A 434 -5.97 -13.78 16.60
N THR A 435 -5.78 -13.14 15.44
CA THR A 435 -6.36 -11.82 15.16
C THR A 435 -7.89 -11.87 15.20
N GLY A 436 -8.50 -12.89 14.59
CA GLY A 436 -9.94 -13.14 14.68
C GLY A 436 -10.42 -13.32 16.11
N MET A 437 -9.77 -14.18 16.87
CA MET A 437 -10.11 -14.44 18.28
C MET A 437 -10.03 -13.18 19.16
N ILE A 438 -9.04 -12.31 18.94
CA ILE A 438 -8.87 -11.07 19.71
C ILE A 438 -10.04 -10.12 19.41
N LEU A 439 -10.36 -9.91 18.14
CA LEU A 439 -11.44 -9.02 17.73
C LEU A 439 -12.82 -9.57 18.11
N ASP A 440 -13.04 -10.88 17.95
CA ASP A 440 -14.28 -11.55 18.35
C ASP A 440 -14.55 -11.39 19.84
N ASN A 441 -13.53 -11.63 20.67
CA ASN A 441 -13.60 -11.39 22.11
C ASN A 441 -13.94 -9.92 22.47
N ALA A 442 -13.38 -8.97 21.71
CA ALA A 442 -13.64 -7.55 21.95
C ALA A 442 -15.05 -7.12 21.53
N ILE A 443 -15.56 -7.66 20.42
CA ILE A 443 -16.85 -7.25 19.84
C ILE A 443 -18.02 -7.99 20.51
N HIS A 444 -17.89 -9.32 20.70
CA HIS A 444 -19.03 -10.16 21.07
C HIS A 444 -18.99 -10.66 22.51
N HIS A 445 -17.82 -10.61 23.19
CA HIS A 445 -17.66 -11.24 24.50
C HIS A 445 -17.25 -10.27 25.61
N GLY A 446 -17.34 -8.94 25.38
CA GLY A 446 -17.06 -7.92 26.40
C GLY A 446 -15.61 -7.96 26.91
N ARG A 447 -14.66 -8.26 26.03
CA ARG A 447 -13.21 -8.23 26.30
C ARG A 447 -12.58 -7.05 25.59
N ASP A 448 -13.05 -5.85 25.97
CA ASP A 448 -12.68 -4.62 25.28
C ASP A 448 -11.17 -4.40 25.24
N LEU A 449 -10.74 -3.85 24.12
CA LEU A 449 -9.36 -3.44 23.89
C LEU A 449 -9.25 -1.92 24.07
N MET A 450 -8.07 -1.48 24.43
CA MET A 450 -7.67 -0.07 24.43
C MET A 450 -6.41 0.06 23.59
N THR A 451 -6.41 0.98 22.64
CA THR A 451 -5.20 1.29 21.87
C THR A 451 -4.22 2.12 22.71
N ALA A 452 -2.98 2.23 22.27
CA ALA A 452 -2.01 3.06 22.96
C ALA A 452 -2.41 4.55 22.98
N GLU A 453 -3.00 5.04 21.88
CA GLU A 453 -3.51 6.41 21.80
C GLU A 453 -4.66 6.66 22.78
N GLU A 454 -5.61 5.73 22.87
CA GLU A 454 -6.71 5.80 23.85
C GLU A 454 -6.20 5.75 25.29
N LEU A 455 -5.15 4.96 25.58
CA LEU A 455 -4.51 4.95 26.89
C LEU A 455 -3.86 6.31 27.22
N ASP A 456 -3.14 6.90 26.26
CA ASP A 456 -2.55 8.23 26.44
C ASP A 456 -3.61 9.31 26.67
N GLN A 457 -4.77 9.20 26.02
CA GLN A 457 -5.91 10.08 26.24
C GLN A 457 -6.51 9.87 27.64
N LEU A 458 -6.67 8.62 28.07
CA LEU A 458 -7.15 8.30 29.43
C LEU A 458 -6.20 8.84 30.50
N MET A 459 -4.90 8.67 30.34
CA MET A 459 -3.89 9.18 31.28
C MET A 459 -3.94 10.71 31.43
N LYS A 460 -4.36 11.42 30.39
CA LYS A 460 -4.49 12.89 30.37
C LYS A 460 -5.88 13.40 30.75
N SER A 461 -6.91 12.54 30.80
CA SER A 461 -8.31 12.94 30.99
C SER A 461 -8.65 13.39 32.41
N GLY A 462 -7.88 12.96 33.41
CA GLY A 462 -8.20 13.14 34.82
C GLY A 462 -9.25 12.15 35.35
N GLU A 463 -9.70 11.18 34.58
CA GLU A 463 -10.58 10.11 35.02
C GLU A 463 -9.85 9.19 36.01
N ASN A 464 -10.62 8.54 36.90
CA ASN A 464 -10.05 7.57 37.85
C ASN A 464 -9.80 6.24 37.16
N TYR A 465 -8.53 5.85 37.01
CA TYR A 465 -8.13 4.59 36.40
C TYR A 465 -7.03 3.88 37.18
N VAL A 466 -6.89 2.59 36.93
CA VAL A 466 -5.74 1.79 37.38
C VAL A 466 -5.11 1.12 36.13
N LEU A 467 -3.81 1.25 35.99
CA LEU A 467 -3.04 0.59 34.93
C LEU A 467 -2.24 -0.56 35.57
N ILE A 468 -2.56 -1.79 35.18
CA ILE A 468 -2.02 -3.02 35.79
C ILE A 468 -1.05 -3.71 34.84
N ASP A 469 0.22 -3.74 35.21
CA ASP A 469 1.22 -4.57 34.55
C ASP A 469 1.15 -6.00 35.11
N ALA A 470 0.65 -6.92 34.30
CA ALA A 470 0.49 -8.34 34.68
C ALA A 470 1.76 -9.18 34.45
N ARG A 471 2.89 -8.57 34.05
CA ARG A 471 4.19 -9.24 33.85
C ARG A 471 4.85 -9.59 35.19
N ALA A 472 5.92 -10.41 35.10
CA ALA A 472 6.79 -10.66 36.26
C ALA A 472 7.46 -9.35 36.74
N ALA A 473 7.73 -9.24 38.06
CA ALA A 473 8.32 -8.03 38.65
C ALA A 473 9.65 -7.63 37.94
N SER A 474 10.50 -8.60 37.60
CA SER A 474 11.75 -8.31 36.88
C SER A 474 11.56 -7.64 35.51
N GLN A 475 10.45 -7.91 34.84
CA GLN A 475 10.12 -7.24 33.56
C GLN A 475 9.59 -5.83 33.80
N PHE A 476 8.80 -5.63 34.85
CA PHE A 476 8.33 -4.34 35.29
C PHE A 476 9.49 -3.43 35.72
N ASP A 477 10.39 -3.94 36.57
CA ASP A 477 11.54 -3.18 37.07
C ASP A 477 12.48 -2.72 35.95
N ASN A 478 12.57 -3.52 34.87
CA ASN A 478 13.40 -3.17 33.71
C ASN A 478 12.80 -2.03 32.88
N ALA A 479 11.51 -2.10 32.58
CA ALA A 479 10.77 -1.03 31.89
C ALA A 479 9.26 -1.25 32.03
N HIS A 480 8.49 -0.19 32.31
CA HIS A 480 7.03 -0.22 32.42
C HIS A 480 6.42 1.08 31.88
N ILE A 481 5.11 1.07 31.69
CA ILE A 481 4.35 2.28 31.31
C ILE A 481 4.24 3.15 32.56
N GLU A 482 4.47 4.45 32.40
CA GLU A 482 4.33 5.42 33.49
C GLU A 482 2.98 5.26 34.18
N THR A 483 2.91 5.46 35.48
CA THR A 483 1.74 5.27 36.36
C THR A 483 1.27 3.82 36.56
N ALA A 484 1.85 2.84 35.88
CA ALA A 484 1.44 1.44 36.06
C ALA A 484 1.84 0.86 37.43
N GLY A 485 0.92 0.11 38.04
CA GLY A 485 1.20 -0.75 39.20
C GLY A 485 1.51 -2.18 38.73
N ASN A 486 2.53 -2.82 39.30
CA ASN A 486 2.84 -4.22 38.99
C ASN A 486 2.02 -5.17 39.86
N ILE A 487 1.10 -5.90 39.25
CA ILE A 487 0.39 -7.03 39.86
C ILE A 487 0.58 -8.24 38.94
N PRO A 488 1.61 -9.05 39.16
CA PRO A 488 1.84 -10.23 38.32
C PRO A 488 0.59 -11.11 38.23
N HIS A 489 0.30 -11.62 37.03
CA HIS A 489 -0.90 -12.42 36.75
C HIS A 489 -1.15 -13.53 37.80
N SER A 490 -0.09 -14.17 38.32
CA SER A 490 -0.18 -15.19 39.36
C SER A 490 -0.71 -14.68 40.70
N LYS A 491 -0.56 -13.38 40.99
CA LYS A 491 -1.00 -12.73 42.25
C LYS A 491 -2.33 -11.99 42.08
N LEU A 492 -2.81 -11.77 40.88
CA LEU A 492 -3.95 -10.89 40.61
C LEU A 492 -5.24 -11.39 41.29
N ARG A 493 -5.47 -12.72 41.32
CA ARG A 493 -6.68 -13.29 41.96
C ARG A 493 -6.79 -12.97 43.45
N SER A 494 -5.67 -12.84 44.13
CA SER A 494 -5.66 -12.45 45.56
C SER A 494 -5.74 -10.94 45.80
N ALA A 495 -5.35 -10.14 44.78
CA ALA A 495 -5.33 -8.69 44.90
C ALA A 495 -6.61 -8.01 44.38
N VAL A 496 -7.43 -8.70 43.60
CA VAL A 496 -8.59 -8.09 42.92
C VAL A 496 -9.64 -7.55 43.91
N GLY A 497 -9.78 -8.13 45.09
CA GLY A 497 -10.72 -7.67 46.12
C GLY A 497 -10.43 -6.29 46.70
N GLU A 498 -9.23 -5.75 46.45
CA GLU A 498 -8.83 -4.40 46.90
C GLU A 498 -9.17 -3.31 45.86
N LEU A 499 -9.60 -3.70 44.65
CA LEU A 499 -9.91 -2.77 43.57
C LEU A 499 -11.37 -2.30 43.66
N ASP A 500 -11.58 -1.00 43.42
CA ASP A 500 -12.92 -0.45 43.24
C ASP A 500 -13.58 -1.04 41.98
N PRO A 501 -14.77 -1.70 42.07
CA PRO A 501 -15.47 -2.24 40.93
C PRO A 501 -15.86 -1.22 39.84
N GLU A 502 -15.95 0.06 40.19
CA GLU A 502 -16.32 1.15 39.27
C GLU A 502 -15.11 1.79 38.57
N VAL A 503 -13.88 1.47 38.99
CA VAL A 503 -12.67 2.04 38.38
C VAL A 503 -12.49 1.55 36.98
N ILE A 504 -11.94 2.41 36.10
CA ILE A 504 -11.46 2.00 34.78
C ILE A 504 -10.17 1.23 34.98
N ALA A 505 -10.18 -0.07 34.72
CA ALA A 505 -8.99 -0.91 34.81
C ALA A 505 -8.41 -1.23 33.43
N VAL A 506 -7.14 -0.93 33.22
CA VAL A 506 -6.42 -1.30 32.00
C VAL A 506 -5.34 -2.31 32.36
N THR A 507 -5.40 -3.49 31.77
CA THR A 507 -4.40 -4.54 31.98
C THR A 507 -3.46 -4.62 30.79
N TYR A 508 -2.21 -4.92 31.05
CA TYR A 508 -1.27 -5.22 29.98
C TYR A 508 -0.22 -6.27 30.34
N CYS A 509 0.37 -6.83 29.31
CA CYS A 509 1.60 -7.61 29.38
C CYS A 509 2.50 -7.25 28.20
N ASN A 510 3.45 -8.09 27.83
CA ASN A 510 4.35 -7.78 26.70
C ASN A 510 3.62 -7.61 25.37
N LYS A 511 2.64 -8.48 25.05
CA LYS A 511 2.00 -8.58 23.73
C LYS A 511 0.48 -8.79 23.78
N GLY A 512 -0.15 -8.57 24.94
CA GLY A 512 -1.60 -8.65 25.12
C GLY A 512 -2.15 -9.99 25.66
N VAL A 513 -1.45 -11.13 25.52
CA VAL A 513 -2.01 -12.47 25.89
C VAL A 513 -2.24 -12.60 27.40
N THR A 514 -1.22 -12.37 28.20
CA THR A 514 -1.33 -12.41 29.69
C THR A 514 -2.18 -11.23 30.19
N GLY A 515 -2.15 -10.09 29.49
CA GLY A 515 -3.04 -8.95 29.76
C GLY A 515 -4.51 -9.34 29.63
N ASN A 516 -4.89 -10.03 28.54
CA ASN A 516 -6.24 -10.55 28.37
C ASN A 516 -6.63 -11.56 29.48
N ALA A 517 -5.71 -12.43 29.90
CA ALA A 517 -5.97 -13.32 31.03
C ALA A 517 -6.18 -12.54 32.33
N ALA A 518 -5.44 -11.46 32.57
CA ALA A 518 -5.65 -10.55 33.70
C ALA A 518 -7.00 -9.82 33.58
N GLN A 519 -7.35 -9.30 32.43
CA GLN A 519 -8.66 -8.71 32.13
C GLN A 519 -9.81 -9.65 32.52
N ASN A 520 -9.74 -10.92 32.11
CA ASN A 520 -10.75 -11.92 32.47
C ASN A 520 -10.88 -12.14 34.00
N ILE A 521 -9.77 -12.10 34.75
CA ILE A 521 -9.81 -12.20 36.20
C ILE A 521 -10.58 -11.02 36.79
N LEU A 522 -10.30 -9.79 36.34
CA LEU A 522 -10.97 -8.59 36.86
C LEU A 522 -12.47 -8.60 36.54
N ILE A 523 -12.86 -8.89 35.31
CA ILE A 523 -14.27 -8.96 34.89
C ILE A 523 -15.02 -10.01 35.71
N ASN A 524 -14.47 -11.21 35.87
CA ASN A 524 -15.11 -12.30 36.60
C ASN A 524 -15.18 -12.06 38.13
N ASN A 525 -14.47 -11.06 38.64
CA ASN A 525 -14.54 -10.61 40.01
C ASN A 525 -15.31 -9.28 40.19
N GLY A 526 -16.05 -8.85 39.15
CA GLY A 526 -17.03 -7.77 39.28
C GLY A 526 -16.53 -6.37 38.92
N VAL A 527 -15.29 -6.20 38.40
CA VAL A 527 -14.84 -4.91 37.87
C VAL A 527 -15.56 -4.64 36.55
N LYS A 528 -16.21 -3.49 36.42
CA LYS A 528 -17.16 -3.21 35.34
C LYS A 528 -16.54 -2.72 34.05
N LYS A 529 -15.49 -1.91 34.13
CA LYS A 529 -14.83 -1.29 32.98
C LYS A 529 -13.39 -1.79 32.89
N VAL A 530 -13.18 -2.86 32.15
CA VAL A 530 -11.85 -3.49 32.05
C VAL A 530 -11.41 -3.58 30.61
N TYR A 531 -10.25 -3.03 30.32
CA TYR A 531 -9.63 -3.05 29.01
C TYR A 531 -8.32 -3.84 29.04
N ASN A 532 -7.98 -4.45 27.90
CA ASN A 532 -6.64 -4.99 27.69
C ASN A 532 -5.91 -4.10 26.66
N LEU A 533 -4.72 -3.63 27.00
CA LEU A 533 -3.91 -2.80 26.08
C LEU A 533 -3.52 -3.58 24.84
N SER A 534 -3.99 -3.12 23.69
CA SER A 534 -3.77 -3.71 22.39
C SER A 534 -2.28 -3.71 22.03
N GLY A 535 -1.71 -4.88 21.70
CA GLY A 535 -0.27 -5.03 21.46
C GLY A 535 0.62 -4.97 22.70
N GLY A 536 0.07 -4.63 23.88
CA GLY A 536 0.75 -4.57 25.17
C GLY A 536 1.93 -3.60 25.23
N HIS A 537 2.80 -3.79 26.23
CA HIS A 537 3.97 -2.95 26.44
C HIS A 537 4.87 -2.81 25.20
N LYS A 538 5.04 -3.88 24.42
CA LYS A 538 5.93 -3.87 23.25
C LYS A 538 5.45 -2.92 22.17
N HIS A 539 4.14 -2.82 21.96
CA HIS A 539 3.57 -1.86 20.99
C HIS A 539 3.59 -0.44 21.59
N TYR A 540 3.14 -0.29 22.83
CA TYR A 540 3.12 1.00 23.52
C TYR A 540 4.50 1.67 23.56
N SER A 541 5.55 0.95 23.98
CA SER A 541 6.91 1.49 24.08
C SER A 541 7.52 1.86 22.71
N LYS A 542 6.98 1.34 21.61
CA LYS A 542 7.36 1.76 20.27
C LYS A 542 6.82 3.16 19.98
N LEU A 543 5.58 3.43 20.35
CA LEU A 543 4.93 4.73 20.15
C LEU A 543 5.54 5.79 21.08
N ASP A 544 5.72 5.47 22.35
CA ASP A 544 6.29 6.37 23.36
C ASP A 544 7.69 6.89 22.96
N LYS A 545 8.53 6.03 22.40
CA LYS A 545 9.86 6.40 21.90
C LYS A 545 9.85 7.50 20.85
N PHE A 546 8.78 7.67 20.09
CA PHE A 546 8.68 8.65 19.01
C PHE A 546 7.83 9.88 19.38
N ASN A 547 7.10 9.83 20.50
CA ASN A 547 6.33 10.95 21.02
C ASN A 547 7.15 11.84 21.99
N ASN A 548 8.27 11.31 22.52
CA ASN A 548 9.26 11.98 23.34
C ASN A 548 10.55 12.28 22.54
#